data_d0dcd62ef7888bb507b472252635d2dc
#
_entry.id   d0dcd62ef7888bb507b472252635d2dc
#
_cell.length_a   1.000
_cell.length_b   1.000
_cell.length_c   1.000
_cell.angle_alpha   90.00
_cell.angle_beta   90.00
_cell.angle_gamma   90.00
#
_symmetry.space_group_name_H-M   'P 1'
#
loop_
_entity.id
_entity.type
_entity.pdbx_description
1 polymer ?
#
loop_
_entity_poly.entity_id
_entity_poly.type
_entity_poly.pdbx_seq_one_letter_code
_entity_poly.pdbx_strand_id
1 'polypeptide(L)'
;SALLVVVFGFFAAQSIRTIAQSGLQNMGVEFHETLSGVIYLLLVVITCIVAVGQAGFQIELLAATFTNLVTIIAAGAALAFALGGRDIAHNVLAGFYARDQFLPGDEITLGTESGVLLGIGSLNAEVKTENGVVVIPNAQLVNQRVKIHRNV
;
A
#
# COMPACT_ATOMS: atom_id res chain seq x y z
N SER A 1 -20.31 24.08 -21.75
CA SER A 1 -20.65 25.21 -20.88
C SER A 1 -20.19 24.94 -19.45
N ALA A 2 -19.67 25.94 -18.76
CA ALA A 2 -19.15 25.84 -17.41
C ALA A 2 -20.13 25.18 -16.41
N LEU A 3 -21.43 25.45 -16.57
CA LEU A 3 -22.48 24.87 -15.74
C LEU A 3 -22.54 23.33 -15.81
N LEU A 4 -22.40 22.76 -17.00
CA LEU A 4 -22.36 21.30 -17.16
C LEU A 4 -21.14 20.70 -16.46
N VAL A 5 -19.99 21.33 -16.57
CA VAL A 5 -18.76 20.88 -15.88
C VAL A 5 -18.95 20.90 -14.37
N VAL A 6 -19.57 21.93 -13.82
CA VAL A 6 -19.86 22.01 -12.38
C VAL A 6 -20.77 20.86 -11.97
N VAL A 7 -21.90 20.66 -12.64
CA VAL A 7 -22.88 19.62 -12.29
C VAL A 7 -22.26 18.22 -12.39
N PHE A 8 -21.63 17.89 -13.51
CA PHE A 8 -21.00 16.57 -13.68
C PHE A 8 -19.80 16.38 -12.79
N GLY A 9 -19.00 17.42 -12.55
CA GLY A 9 -17.83 17.37 -11.69
C GLY A 9 -18.20 17.11 -10.23
N PHE A 10 -19.22 17.80 -9.70
CA PHE A 10 -19.72 17.53 -8.35
C PHE A 10 -20.31 16.12 -8.21
N PHE A 11 -21.07 15.67 -9.21
CA PHE A 11 -21.60 14.31 -9.20
C PHE A 11 -20.50 13.25 -9.22
N ALA A 12 -19.49 13.45 -10.08
CA ALA A 12 -18.34 12.55 -10.14
C ALA A 12 -17.54 12.57 -8.82
N ALA A 13 -17.29 13.76 -8.25
CA ALA A 13 -16.60 13.90 -6.98
C ALA A 13 -17.32 13.17 -5.84
N GLN A 14 -18.65 13.28 -5.77
CA GLN A 14 -19.46 12.61 -4.78
C GLN A 14 -19.43 11.07 -4.97
N SER A 15 -19.53 10.60 -6.21
CA SER A 15 -19.47 9.17 -6.53
C SER A 15 -18.11 8.57 -6.15
N ILE A 16 -17.01 9.24 -6.49
CA ILE A 16 -15.66 8.81 -6.15
C ILE A 16 -15.46 8.80 -4.63
N ARG A 17 -15.94 9.82 -3.91
CA ARG A 17 -15.89 9.85 -2.46
C ARG A 17 -16.56 8.62 -1.85
N THR A 18 -17.76 8.27 -2.31
CA THR A 18 -18.52 7.13 -1.79
C THR A 18 -17.79 5.81 -2.04
N ILE A 19 -17.25 5.63 -3.26
CA ILE A 19 -16.47 4.43 -3.61
C ILE A 19 -15.20 4.34 -2.76
N ALA A 20 -14.47 5.45 -2.63
CA ALA A 20 -13.25 5.50 -1.81
C ALA A 20 -13.54 5.22 -0.34
N GLN A 21 -14.60 5.81 0.21
CA GLN A 21 -15.00 5.58 1.59
C GLN A 21 -15.33 4.11 1.85
N SER A 22 -16.13 3.49 0.98
CA SER A 22 -16.50 2.07 1.09
C SER A 22 -15.29 1.16 0.94
N GLY A 23 -14.39 1.46 -0.01
CA GLY A 23 -13.16 0.70 -0.20
C GLY A 23 -12.23 0.76 1.01
N LEU A 24 -11.98 1.95 1.54
CA LEU A 24 -11.13 2.16 2.72
C LEU A 24 -11.74 1.54 3.98
N GLN A 25 -13.05 1.63 4.16
CA GLN A 25 -13.77 1.01 5.27
C GLN A 25 -13.63 -0.52 5.24
N ASN A 26 -13.78 -1.13 4.07
CA ASN A 26 -13.61 -2.59 3.91
C ASN A 26 -12.18 -3.05 4.17
N MET A 27 -11.20 -2.18 4.00
CA MET A 27 -9.79 -2.43 4.33
C MET A 27 -9.45 -2.20 5.81
N GLY A 28 -10.44 -1.80 6.63
CA GLY A 28 -10.23 -1.54 8.06
C GLY A 28 -9.45 -0.26 8.35
N VAL A 29 -9.44 0.71 7.44
CA VAL A 29 -8.75 1.99 7.63
C VAL A 29 -9.59 2.88 8.54
N GLU A 30 -9.09 3.19 9.74
CA GLU A 30 -9.81 4.01 10.72
C GLU A 30 -10.10 5.44 10.22
N PHE A 31 -9.23 5.99 9.38
CA PHE A 31 -9.36 7.36 8.85
C PHE A 31 -10.08 7.42 7.49
N HIS A 32 -10.93 6.44 7.17
CA HIS A 32 -11.62 6.36 5.87
C HIS A 32 -12.47 7.59 5.56
N GLU A 33 -13.12 8.19 6.58
CA GLU A 33 -13.93 9.40 6.41
C GLU A 33 -13.07 10.62 6.06
N THR A 34 -11.98 10.82 6.81
CA THR A 34 -11.04 11.93 6.57
C THR A 34 -10.41 11.81 5.20
N LEU A 35 -9.94 10.61 4.84
CA LEU A 35 -9.25 10.36 3.59
C LEU A 35 -10.20 10.55 2.39
N SER A 36 -11.41 10.02 2.47
CA SER A 36 -12.45 10.21 1.44
C SER A 36 -12.89 11.68 1.34
N GLY A 37 -12.89 12.41 2.48
CA GLY A 37 -13.16 13.84 2.52
C GLY A 37 -12.08 14.67 1.81
N VAL A 38 -10.82 14.33 1.99
CA VAL A 38 -9.69 14.98 1.28
C VAL A 38 -9.78 14.72 -0.22
N ILE A 39 -10.05 13.48 -0.64
CA ILE A 39 -10.25 13.15 -2.05
C ILE A 39 -11.39 13.97 -2.65
N TYR A 40 -12.52 14.08 -1.95
CA TYR A 40 -13.66 14.89 -2.39
C TYR A 40 -13.29 16.36 -2.55
N LEU A 41 -12.62 16.94 -1.56
CA LEU A 41 -12.18 18.33 -1.60
C LEU A 41 -11.28 18.62 -2.79
N LEU A 42 -10.30 17.74 -3.05
CA LEU A 42 -9.41 17.85 -4.21
C LEU A 42 -10.19 17.83 -5.52
N LEU A 43 -11.15 16.92 -5.68
CA LEU A 43 -11.97 16.81 -6.89
C LEU A 43 -12.88 18.02 -7.07
N VAL A 44 -13.44 18.57 -5.99
CA VAL A 44 -14.24 19.81 -6.02
C VAL A 44 -13.39 20.99 -6.47
N VAL A 45 -12.18 21.15 -5.92
CA VAL A 45 -11.26 22.23 -6.33
C VAL A 45 -10.89 22.10 -7.81
N ILE A 46 -10.56 20.91 -8.29
CA ILE A 46 -10.27 20.66 -9.71
C ILE A 46 -11.49 21.03 -10.57
N THR A 47 -12.68 20.60 -10.17
CA THR A 47 -13.95 20.94 -10.89
C THR A 47 -14.15 22.45 -10.97
N CYS A 48 -13.93 23.17 -9.87
CA CYS A 48 -14.05 24.64 -9.86
C CYS A 48 -13.02 25.30 -10.78
N ILE A 49 -11.77 24.87 -10.77
CA ILE A 49 -10.72 25.39 -11.65
C ILE A 49 -11.12 25.20 -13.13
N VAL A 50 -11.56 23.98 -13.49
CA VAL A 50 -11.98 23.69 -14.88
C VAL A 50 -13.22 24.52 -15.28
N ALA A 51 -14.18 24.67 -14.39
CA ALA A 51 -15.40 25.45 -14.64
C ALA A 51 -15.10 26.94 -14.86
N VAL A 52 -14.22 27.52 -14.04
CA VAL A 52 -13.79 28.92 -14.18
C VAL A 52 -13.00 29.13 -15.48
N GLY A 53 -12.13 28.15 -15.84
CA GLY A 53 -11.40 28.18 -17.12
C GLY A 53 -12.34 28.18 -18.34
N GLN A 54 -13.44 27.40 -18.28
CA GLN A 54 -14.44 27.39 -19.34
C GLN A 54 -15.28 28.69 -19.43
N ALA A 55 -15.32 29.47 -18.37
CA ALA A 55 -15.98 30.77 -18.36
C ALA A 55 -15.14 31.90 -19.03
N GLY A 56 -13.96 31.58 -19.56
CA GLY A 56 -13.08 32.50 -20.28
C GLY A 56 -12.13 33.31 -19.39
N PHE A 57 -12.03 32.97 -18.10
CA PHE A 57 -11.04 33.59 -17.22
C PHE A 57 -9.66 32.97 -17.45
N GLN A 58 -8.63 33.81 -17.49
CA GLN A 58 -7.23 33.33 -17.50
C GLN A 58 -6.81 32.89 -16.11
N ILE A 59 -7.03 31.61 -15.83
CA ILE A 59 -6.70 31.00 -14.52
C ILE A 59 -5.44 30.14 -14.59
N GLU A 60 -4.65 30.29 -15.67
CA GLU A 60 -3.47 29.44 -15.90
C GLU A 60 -2.50 29.44 -14.73
N LEU A 61 -2.25 30.60 -14.12
CA LEU A 61 -1.38 30.70 -12.95
C LEU A 61 -1.95 29.99 -11.73
N LEU A 62 -3.25 30.11 -11.47
CA LEU A 62 -3.92 29.43 -10.36
C LEU A 62 -3.93 27.93 -10.56
N ALA A 63 -4.27 27.46 -11.76
CA ALA A 63 -4.25 26.05 -12.12
C ALA A 63 -2.84 25.46 -12.03
N ALA A 64 -1.82 26.16 -12.52
CA ALA A 64 -0.42 25.74 -12.42
C ALA A 64 0.04 25.65 -10.95
N THR A 65 -0.27 26.65 -10.14
CA THR A 65 0.07 26.66 -8.71
C THR A 65 -0.58 25.48 -7.97
N PHE A 66 -1.88 25.23 -8.22
CA PHE A 66 -2.60 24.12 -7.63
C PHE A 66 -2.01 22.77 -8.07
N THR A 67 -1.73 22.61 -9.37
CA THR A 67 -1.12 21.38 -9.89
C THR A 67 0.25 21.12 -9.26
N ASN A 68 1.08 22.15 -9.13
CA ASN A 68 2.39 22.03 -8.49
C ASN A 68 2.25 21.62 -7.03
N LEU A 69 1.33 22.23 -6.28
CA LEU A 69 1.08 21.89 -4.89
C LEU A 69 0.66 20.42 -4.72
N VAL A 70 -0.30 19.96 -5.52
CA VAL A 70 -0.76 18.57 -5.52
C VAL A 70 0.38 17.62 -5.88
N THR A 71 1.18 17.99 -6.89
CA THR A 71 2.33 17.17 -7.31
C THR A 71 3.36 17.02 -6.19
N ILE A 72 3.69 18.10 -5.50
CA ILE A 72 4.65 18.07 -4.37
C ILE A 72 4.13 17.19 -3.23
N ILE A 73 2.84 17.35 -2.87
CA ILE A 73 2.22 16.54 -1.82
C ILE A 73 2.19 15.06 -2.23
N ALA A 74 1.79 14.76 -3.47
CA ALA A 74 1.74 13.40 -3.98
C ALA A 74 3.13 12.76 -4.04
N ALA A 75 4.15 13.49 -4.49
CA ALA A 75 5.54 13.00 -4.50
C ALA A 75 6.06 12.74 -3.07
N GLY A 76 5.78 13.65 -2.13
CA GLY A 76 6.14 13.47 -0.73
C GLY A 76 5.46 12.26 -0.10
N ALA A 77 4.17 12.08 -0.34
CA ALA A 77 3.42 10.92 0.13
C ALA A 77 3.93 9.61 -0.48
N ALA A 78 4.23 9.59 -1.78
CA ALA A 78 4.79 8.43 -2.46
C ALA A 78 6.14 8.02 -1.89
N LEU A 79 7.03 8.99 -1.63
CA LEU A 79 8.33 8.75 -1.00
C LEU A 79 8.17 8.24 0.44
N ALA A 80 7.29 8.84 1.23
CA ALA A 80 7.02 8.40 2.60
C ALA A 80 6.50 6.96 2.62
N PHE A 81 5.58 6.61 1.70
CA PHE A 81 5.04 5.27 1.57
C PHE A 81 6.09 4.26 1.09
N ALA A 82 6.93 4.65 0.12
CA ALA A 82 8.01 3.79 -0.40
C ALA A 82 9.05 3.48 0.68
N LEU A 83 9.44 4.48 1.47
CA LEU A 83 10.40 4.30 2.56
C LEU A 83 9.80 3.51 3.74
N GLY A 84 8.55 3.84 4.13
CA GLY A 84 7.86 3.16 5.23
C GLY A 84 7.44 1.72 4.89
N GLY A 85 7.12 1.43 3.64
CA GLY A 85 6.70 0.11 3.16
C GLY A 85 7.83 -0.81 2.71
N ARG A 86 9.08 -0.33 2.72
CA ARG A 86 10.25 -1.06 2.20
C ARG A 86 10.40 -2.46 2.80
N ASP A 87 10.32 -2.56 4.11
CA ASP A 87 10.52 -3.83 4.83
C ASP A 87 9.36 -4.80 4.57
N ILE A 88 8.13 -4.28 4.44
CA ILE A 88 6.96 -5.09 4.07
C ILE A 88 7.15 -5.65 2.67
N ALA A 89 7.48 -4.81 1.69
CA ALA A 89 7.72 -5.22 0.32
C ALA A 89 8.85 -6.26 0.23
N HIS A 90 9.94 -6.06 0.99
CA HIS A 90 11.06 -7.00 1.06
C HIS A 90 10.63 -8.37 1.60
N ASN A 91 9.84 -8.42 2.67
CA ASN A 91 9.34 -9.67 3.24
C ASN A 91 8.35 -10.39 2.32
N VAL A 92 7.48 -9.65 1.61
CA VAL A 92 6.56 -10.23 0.62
C VAL A 92 7.34 -10.90 -0.51
N LEU A 93 8.31 -10.22 -1.09
CA LEU A 93 9.16 -10.77 -2.16
C LEU A 93 9.99 -11.96 -1.67
N ALA A 94 10.59 -11.84 -0.49
CA ALA A 94 11.32 -12.94 0.13
C ALA A 94 10.43 -14.16 0.35
N GLY A 95 9.19 -13.98 0.81
CA GLY A 95 8.22 -15.06 0.97
C GLY A 95 7.88 -15.77 -0.34
N PHE A 96 7.81 -15.02 -1.45
CA PHE A 96 7.58 -15.59 -2.77
C PHE A 96 8.74 -16.53 -3.17
N TYR A 97 9.99 -16.06 -3.06
CA TYR A 97 11.16 -16.87 -3.38
C TYR A 97 11.41 -18.01 -2.39
N ALA A 98 11.13 -17.78 -1.11
CA ALA A 98 11.32 -18.81 -0.08
C ALA A 98 10.41 -20.03 -0.29
N ARG A 99 9.18 -19.85 -0.80
CA ARG A 99 8.26 -20.96 -1.09
C ARG A 99 8.76 -21.92 -2.16
N ASP A 100 9.62 -21.47 -3.06
CA ASP A 100 10.23 -22.32 -4.07
C ASP A 100 11.40 -23.15 -3.51
N GLN A 101 12.02 -22.69 -2.43
CA GLN A 101 13.20 -23.32 -1.84
C GLN A 101 12.89 -24.18 -0.62
N PHE A 102 11.92 -23.79 0.17
CA PHE A 102 11.54 -24.42 1.44
C PHE A 102 10.13 -24.97 1.37
N LEU A 103 9.97 -26.20 1.82
CA LEU A 103 8.67 -26.87 1.89
C LEU A 103 8.19 -26.99 3.34
N PRO A 104 6.87 -26.88 3.59
CA PRO A 104 6.33 -27.21 4.90
C PRO A 104 6.74 -28.64 5.30
N GLY A 105 7.25 -28.78 6.52
CA GLY A 105 7.81 -30.04 7.02
C GLY A 105 9.32 -30.15 6.92
N ASP A 106 10.01 -29.24 6.21
CA ASP A 106 11.47 -29.22 6.21
C ASP A 106 11.99 -28.90 7.62
N GLU A 107 12.97 -29.66 8.09
CA GLU A 107 13.70 -29.32 9.29
C GLU A 107 14.78 -28.29 8.92
N ILE A 108 14.68 -27.10 9.48
CA ILE A 108 15.57 -25.98 9.17
C ILE A 108 16.33 -25.55 10.42
N THR A 109 17.58 -25.15 10.21
CA THR A 109 18.40 -24.51 11.26
C THR A 109 18.72 -23.09 10.80
N LEU A 110 18.29 -22.11 11.59
CA LEU A 110 18.51 -20.69 11.40
C LEU A 110 19.34 -20.14 12.58
N GLY A 111 20.62 -19.85 12.33
CA GLY A 111 21.52 -19.45 13.42
C GLY A 111 21.69 -20.55 14.45
N THR A 112 21.23 -20.31 15.67
CA THR A 112 21.27 -21.25 16.80
C THR A 112 19.96 -22.01 17.01
N GLU A 113 18.90 -21.65 16.30
CA GLU A 113 17.59 -22.25 16.44
C GLU A 113 17.34 -23.29 15.35
N SER A 114 16.84 -24.47 15.75
CA SER A 114 16.44 -25.53 14.85
C SER A 114 14.96 -25.84 15.07
N GLY A 115 14.26 -26.14 13.98
CA GLY A 115 12.86 -26.49 14.07
C GLY A 115 12.28 -26.92 12.72
N VAL A 116 11.03 -27.34 12.76
CA VAL A 116 10.28 -27.76 11.56
C VAL A 116 9.49 -26.60 11.02
N LEU A 117 9.68 -26.30 9.74
CA LEU A 117 8.93 -25.27 9.04
C LEU A 117 7.46 -25.68 8.90
N LEU A 118 6.55 -24.91 9.51
CA LEU A 118 5.12 -25.16 9.42
C LEU A 118 4.53 -24.56 8.13
N GLY A 119 5.01 -23.39 7.74
CA GLY A 119 4.55 -22.71 6.55
C GLY A 119 5.18 -21.34 6.35
N ILE A 120 5.01 -20.81 5.14
CA ILE A 120 5.49 -19.48 4.76
C ILE A 120 4.29 -18.61 4.39
N GLY A 121 3.99 -17.64 5.24
CA GLY A 121 2.96 -16.63 5.02
C GLY A 121 3.42 -15.51 4.09
N SER A 122 2.62 -14.46 3.98
CA SER A 122 2.96 -13.31 3.13
C SER A 122 4.16 -12.50 3.64
N LEU A 123 4.29 -12.34 4.96
CA LEU A 123 5.35 -11.56 5.58
C LEU A 123 6.31 -12.41 6.41
N ASN A 124 5.80 -13.46 7.01
CA ASN A 124 6.51 -14.26 8.00
C ASN A 124 6.38 -15.76 7.70
N ALA A 125 7.37 -16.51 8.14
CA ALA A 125 7.33 -17.95 8.21
C ALA A 125 7.15 -18.42 9.66
N GLU A 126 6.51 -19.56 9.86
CA GLU A 126 6.29 -20.18 11.15
C GLU A 126 7.16 -21.43 11.26
N VAL A 127 7.94 -21.50 12.32
CA VAL A 127 8.85 -22.63 12.61
C VAL A 127 8.51 -23.19 13.98
N LYS A 128 8.23 -24.48 14.04
CA LYS A 128 7.99 -25.21 15.28
C LYS A 128 9.32 -25.64 15.87
N THR A 129 9.69 -25.06 16.99
CA THR A 129 10.86 -25.41 17.79
C THR A 129 10.46 -26.24 19.01
N GLU A 130 11.43 -26.73 19.76
CA GLU A 130 11.17 -27.47 21.04
C GLU A 130 10.41 -26.62 22.07
N ASN A 131 10.63 -25.29 22.05
CA ASN A 131 10.05 -24.34 23.01
C ASN A 131 8.74 -23.69 22.54
N GLY A 132 8.26 -24.01 21.33
CA GLY A 132 7.03 -23.46 20.78
C GLY A 132 7.14 -23.08 19.29
N VAL A 133 6.20 -22.28 18.82
CA VAL A 133 6.22 -21.78 17.45
C VAL A 133 6.90 -20.41 17.41
N VAL A 134 7.94 -20.31 16.62
CA VAL A 134 8.67 -19.06 16.37
C VAL A 134 8.23 -18.49 15.03
N VAL A 135 7.87 -17.20 15.02
CA VAL A 135 7.50 -16.48 13.80
C VAL A 135 8.68 -15.64 13.37
N ILE A 136 9.19 -15.90 12.18
CA ILE A 136 10.36 -15.21 11.62
C ILE A 136 10.00 -14.46 10.34
N PRO A 137 10.52 -13.24 10.11
CA PRO A 137 10.34 -12.53 8.86
C PRO A 137 10.88 -13.34 7.67
N ASN A 138 10.14 -13.37 6.56
CA ASN A 138 10.56 -14.12 5.37
C ASN A 138 11.93 -13.70 4.84
N ALA A 139 12.29 -12.43 5.01
CA ALA A 139 13.59 -11.91 4.63
C ALA A 139 14.76 -12.64 5.33
N GLN A 140 14.56 -13.16 6.53
CA GLN A 140 15.59 -13.93 7.24
C GLN A 140 15.87 -15.27 6.58
N LEU A 141 14.84 -15.93 6.05
CA LEU A 141 15.00 -17.21 5.33
C LEU A 141 15.86 -17.06 4.06
N VAL A 142 15.75 -15.89 3.39
CA VAL A 142 16.46 -15.64 2.11
C VAL A 142 17.83 -15.02 2.35
N ASN A 143 17.98 -14.14 3.35
CA ASN A 143 19.20 -13.37 3.56
C ASN A 143 20.22 -14.07 4.48
N GLN A 144 19.80 -15.07 5.26
CA GLN A 144 20.68 -15.82 6.16
C GLN A 144 20.99 -17.19 5.60
N ARG A 145 22.06 -17.81 6.14
CA ARG A 145 22.39 -19.20 5.83
C ARG A 145 21.43 -20.11 6.60
N VAL A 146 20.52 -20.73 5.88
CA VAL A 146 19.62 -21.74 6.43
C VAL A 146 20.11 -23.12 6.04
N LYS A 147 20.31 -24.01 7.01
CA LYS A 147 20.59 -25.43 6.74
C LYS A 147 19.25 -26.14 6.67
N ILE A 148 19.02 -26.89 5.62
CA ILE A 148 17.83 -27.71 5.45
C ILE A 148 18.26 -29.17 5.68
N HIS A 149 17.62 -29.84 6.62
CA HIS A 149 17.75 -31.26 6.85
C HIS A 149 16.52 -31.94 6.21
N ARG A 150 16.69 -32.34 4.96
CA ARG A 150 15.67 -33.09 4.23
C ARG A 150 16.06 -34.57 4.23
N ASN A 151 15.27 -35.37 4.92
CA ASN A 151 15.42 -36.83 4.79
C ASN A 151 14.97 -37.20 3.37
N VAL A 152 15.92 -37.55 2.52
CA VAL A 152 15.72 -38.06 1.16
C VAL A 152 15.23 -39.51 1.23
#